data_399b375c5e945e180db1eb2ea63a754c
#
_entry.id   399b375c5e945e180db1eb2ea63a754c
#
_cell.length_a   1.000
_cell.length_b   1.000
_cell.length_c   1.000
_cell.angle_alpha   90.00
_cell.angle_beta   90.00
_cell.angle_gamma   90.00
#
_symmetry.space_group_name_H-M   'P 1'
#
loop_
_entity.id
_entity.type
_entity.pdbx_description
1 polymer ?
#
loop_
_entity_poly.entity_id
_entity_poly.type
_entity_poly.pdbx_seq_one_letter_code
_entity_poly.pdbx_strand_id
1 'polypeptide(L)'
;MGNYYGPLLAGTVALFCVWSMNGLWHGAGWNYIGFGMFHFLLIVLGNYSEPVAAGFLGKCHINREKGLYAGFRMIRTAFLVCMGEMIFRAATLSQGLSMLGTMFGSFSLVSFRDGTLFSLGLDRHDFMILAVTLPGVLVVSILQEKGIAIRKALAEFPAPLRWAILYGAILYLVIFGAYGNGYLPIDPIYAGF
;
A
#
# COMPACT_ATOMS: atom_id res chain seq x y z
N MET A 1 -30.92 -13.35 7.44
CA MET A 1 -29.71 -13.59 6.61
C MET A 1 -29.90 -13.18 5.14
N GLY A 2 -31.08 -13.30 4.53
CA GLY A 2 -31.31 -12.99 3.11
C GLY A 2 -31.01 -11.55 2.66
N ASN A 3 -31.20 -10.56 3.52
CA ASN A 3 -31.00 -9.14 3.14
C ASN A 3 -29.54 -8.66 3.14
N TYR A 4 -28.60 -9.43 3.66
CA TYR A 4 -27.17 -9.06 3.67
C TYR A 4 -26.46 -9.41 2.34
N TYR A 5 -26.75 -10.60 1.81
CA TYR A 5 -26.02 -11.12 0.64
C TYR A 5 -26.53 -10.60 -0.71
N GLY A 6 -27.77 -10.12 -0.80
CA GLY A 6 -28.30 -9.55 -2.03
C GLY A 6 -27.52 -8.33 -2.54
N PRO A 7 -27.32 -7.28 -1.71
CA PRO A 7 -26.48 -6.14 -2.08
C PRO A 7 -25.03 -6.52 -2.30
N LEU A 8 -24.51 -7.55 -1.60
CA LEU A 8 -23.14 -8.03 -1.77
C LEU A 8 -22.91 -8.63 -3.16
N LEU A 9 -23.89 -9.36 -3.72
CA LEU A 9 -23.74 -9.94 -5.06
C LEU A 9 -23.61 -8.85 -6.12
N ALA A 10 -24.45 -7.81 -6.08
CA ALA A 10 -24.33 -6.67 -6.98
C ALA A 10 -22.99 -5.95 -6.82
N GLY A 11 -22.55 -5.73 -5.57
CA GLY A 11 -21.23 -5.18 -5.24
C GLY A 11 -20.09 -6.05 -5.76
N THR A 12 -20.21 -7.37 -5.67
CA THR A 12 -19.21 -8.32 -6.19
C THR A 12 -19.04 -8.20 -7.70
N VAL A 13 -20.17 -8.11 -8.45
CA VAL A 13 -20.10 -7.92 -9.90
C VAL A 13 -19.47 -6.57 -10.26
N ALA A 14 -19.84 -5.50 -9.55
CA ALA A 14 -19.23 -4.18 -9.76
C ALA A 14 -17.73 -4.21 -9.46
N LEU A 15 -17.31 -4.81 -8.36
CA LEU A 15 -15.89 -4.97 -7.99
C LEU A 15 -15.13 -5.81 -9.03
N PHE A 16 -15.73 -6.87 -9.55
CA PHE A 16 -15.12 -7.66 -10.61
C PHE A 16 -14.84 -6.79 -11.84
N CYS A 17 -15.82 -6.02 -12.30
CA CYS A 17 -15.65 -5.12 -13.44
C CYS A 17 -14.56 -4.08 -13.17
N VAL A 18 -14.59 -3.42 -12.00
CA VAL A 18 -13.61 -2.38 -11.63
C VAL A 18 -12.20 -2.94 -11.60
N TRP A 19 -11.98 -4.05 -10.91
CA TRP A 19 -10.63 -4.63 -10.77
C TRP A 19 -10.12 -5.29 -12.05
N SER A 20 -11.02 -5.86 -12.88
CA SER A 20 -10.65 -6.34 -14.21
C SER A 20 -10.21 -5.20 -15.11
N MET A 21 -10.98 -4.10 -15.13
CA MET A 21 -10.63 -2.91 -15.92
C MET A 21 -9.38 -2.23 -15.39
N ASN A 22 -9.19 -2.19 -14.07
CA ASN A 22 -7.96 -1.66 -13.46
C ASN A 22 -6.73 -2.44 -13.94
N GLY A 23 -6.78 -3.78 -13.91
CA GLY A 23 -5.70 -4.60 -14.42
C GLY A 23 -5.43 -4.37 -15.91
N LEU A 24 -6.47 -4.36 -16.76
CA LEU A 24 -6.36 -4.10 -18.19
C LEU A 24 -5.83 -2.70 -18.51
N TRP A 25 -6.19 -1.70 -17.70
CA TRP A 25 -5.72 -0.32 -17.87
C TRP A 25 -4.21 -0.18 -17.69
N HIS A 26 -3.61 -1.01 -16.84
CA HIS A 26 -2.16 -1.04 -16.62
C HIS A 26 -1.39 -1.80 -17.71
N GLY A 27 -2.08 -2.55 -18.56
CA GLY A 27 -1.47 -3.27 -19.68
C GLY A 27 -2.16 -4.60 -20.00
N ALA A 28 -1.83 -5.17 -21.17
CA ALA A 28 -2.39 -6.43 -21.64
C ALA A 28 -1.70 -7.68 -21.03
N GLY A 29 -0.77 -7.50 -20.11
CA GLY A 29 -0.05 -8.60 -19.46
C GLY A 29 -0.91 -9.33 -18.43
N TRP A 30 -0.78 -10.66 -18.36
CA TRP A 30 -1.47 -11.48 -17.36
C TRP A 30 -1.10 -11.16 -15.92
N ASN A 31 0.08 -10.57 -15.67
CA ASN A 31 0.49 -10.06 -14.35
C ASN A 31 -0.41 -8.92 -13.88
N TYR A 32 -0.83 -8.00 -14.76
CA TYR A 32 -1.73 -6.89 -14.43
C TYR A 32 -3.15 -7.38 -14.14
N ILE A 33 -3.64 -8.31 -14.96
CA ILE A 33 -4.94 -8.96 -14.74
C ILE A 33 -4.89 -9.75 -13.42
N GLY A 34 -3.82 -10.50 -13.18
CA GLY A 34 -3.59 -11.25 -11.95
C GLY A 34 -3.56 -10.35 -10.71
N PHE A 35 -2.90 -9.19 -10.78
CA PHE A 35 -2.94 -8.16 -9.74
C PHE A 35 -4.38 -7.70 -9.44
N GLY A 36 -5.14 -7.33 -10.47
CA GLY A 36 -6.53 -6.92 -10.31
C GLY A 36 -7.38 -8.01 -9.68
N MET A 37 -7.26 -9.24 -10.16
CA MET A 37 -8.01 -10.38 -9.63
C MET A 37 -7.60 -10.74 -8.20
N PHE A 38 -6.33 -10.59 -7.85
CA PHE A 38 -5.86 -10.79 -6.48
C PHE A 38 -6.55 -9.84 -5.51
N HIS A 39 -6.58 -8.54 -5.81
CA HIS A 39 -7.27 -7.54 -4.97
C HIS A 39 -8.79 -7.73 -4.96
N PHE A 40 -9.39 -8.05 -6.10
CA PHE A 40 -10.80 -8.41 -6.18
C PHE A 40 -11.14 -9.55 -5.21
N LEU A 41 -10.40 -10.65 -5.26
CA LEU A 41 -10.62 -11.80 -4.39
C LEU A 41 -10.45 -11.46 -2.92
N LEU A 42 -9.43 -10.69 -2.55
CA LEU A 42 -9.22 -10.26 -1.15
C LEU A 42 -10.40 -9.46 -0.61
N ILE A 43 -10.94 -8.53 -1.40
CA ILE A 43 -12.06 -7.68 -0.99
C ILE A 43 -13.34 -8.52 -0.87
N VAL A 44 -13.61 -9.36 -1.87
CA VAL A 44 -14.81 -10.23 -1.87
C VAL A 44 -14.76 -11.20 -0.71
N LEU A 45 -13.65 -11.91 -0.50
CA LEU A 45 -13.49 -12.83 0.62
C LEU A 45 -13.63 -12.10 1.97
N GLY A 46 -13.09 -10.89 2.08
CA GLY A 46 -13.26 -10.05 3.26
C GLY A 46 -14.73 -9.73 3.54
N ASN A 47 -15.46 -9.29 2.51
CA ASN A 47 -16.87 -8.91 2.64
C ASN A 47 -17.77 -10.12 2.98
N TYR A 48 -17.55 -11.27 2.35
CA TYR A 48 -18.35 -12.47 2.62
C TYR A 48 -18.01 -13.12 3.97
N SER A 49 -16.77 -13.01 4.44
CA SER A 49 -16.35 -13.52 5.75
C SER A 49 -16.69 -12.58 6.91
N GLU A 50 -17.07 -11.35 6.63
CA GLU A 50 -17.31 -10.30 7.65
C GLU A 50 -18.30 -10.72 8.75
N PRO A 51 -19.49 -11.32 8.46
CA PRO A 51 -20.43 -11.71 9.52
C PRO A 51 -19.84 -12.77 10.46
N VAL A 52 -19.07 -13.72 9.90
CA VAL A 52 -18.42 -14.78 10.70
C VAL A 52 -17.30 -14.18 11.56
N ALA A 53 -16.47 -13.33 10.97
CA ALA A 53 -15.39 -12.66 11.68
C ALA A 53 -15.93 -11.74 12.81
N ALA A 54 -16.99 -10.98 12.53
CA ALA A 54 -17.64 -10.12 13.51
C ALA A 54 -18.22 -10.93 14.68
N GLY A 55 -18.89 -12.04 14.39
CA GLY A 55 -19.44 -12.94 15.39
C GLY A 55 -18.36 -13.56 16.31
N PHE A 56 -17.25 -14.02 15.70
CA PHE A 56 -16.13 -14.59 16.44
C PHE A 56 -15.44 -13.55 17.34
N LEU A 57 -15.12 -12.39 16.80
CA LEU A 57 -14.44 -11.30 17.52
C LEU A 57 -15.32 -10.72 18.63
N GLY A 58 -16.64 -10.65 18.41
CA GLY A 58 -17.60 -10.27 19.43
C GLY A 58 -17.61 -11.23 20.62
N LYS A 59 -17.54 -12.54 20.38
CA LYS A 59 -17.41 -13.56 21.43
C LYS A 59 -16.11 -13.42 22.23
N CYS A 60 -15.04 -13.01 21.57
CA CYS A 60 -13.73 -12.76 22.20
C CYS A 60 -13.62 -11.39 22.86
N HIS A 61 -14.67 -10.55 22.84
CA HIS A 61 -14.67 -9.18 23.39
C HIS A 61 -13.57 -8.28 22.77
N ILE A 62 -13.15 -8.56 21.53
CA ILE A 62 -12.10 -7.81 20.85
C ILE A 62 -12.70 -6.57 20.17
N ASN A 63 -12.24 -5.39 20.59
CA ASN A 63 -12.62 -4.15 19.93
C ASN A 63 -11.86 -4.03 18.58
N ARG A 64 -12.61 -3.99 17.48
CA ARG A 64 -12.09 -4.01 16.12
C ARG A 64 -11.45 -2.68 15.68
N GLU A 65 -11.81 -1.58 16.33
CA GLU A 65 -11.38 -0.23 15.93
C GLU A 65 -10.23 0.30 16.78
N LYS A 66 -9.89 -0.38 17.88
CA LYS A 66 -8.92 0.09 18.86
C LYS A 66 -7.86 -0.96 19.19
N GLY A 67 -6.71 -0.46 19.66
CA GLY A 67 -5.66 -1.30 20.24
C GLY A 67 -4.91 -2.15 19.23
N LEU A 68 -4.39 -3.27 19.71
CA LEU A 68 -3.53 -4.18 18.93
C LEU A 68 -4.22 -4.78 17.70
N TYR A 69 -5.54 -4.99 17.76
CA TYR A 69 -6.28 -5.55 16.63
C TYR A 69 -6.37 -4.56 15.45
N ALA A 70 -6.54 -3.27 15.72
CA ALA A 70 -6.49 -2.24 14.68
C ALA A 70 -5.09 -2.21 14.02
N GLY A 71 -4.02 -2.23 14.81
CA GLY A 71 -2.65 -2.32 14.32
C GLY A 71 -2.41 -3.58 13.47
N PHE A 72 -2.87 -4.74 13.94
CA PHE A 72 -2.79 -5.98 13.15
C PHE A 72 -3.50 -5.88 11.80
N ARG A 73 -4.70 -5.27 11.76
CA ARG A 73 -5.43 -5.06 10.50
C ARG A 73 -4.65 -4.18 9.52
N MET A 74 -4.02 -3.11 10.01
CA MET A 74 -3.20 -2.22 9.17
C MET A 74 -2.00 -2.97 8.59
N ILE A 75 -1.24 -3.68 9.43
CA ILE A 75 -0.07 -4.48 8.99
C ILE A 75 -0.50 -5.55 7.99
N ARG A 76 -1.56 -6.30 8.30
CA ARG A 76 -2.11 -7.32 7.40
C ARG A 76 -2.47 -6.73 6.04
N THR A 77 -3.17 -5.59 6.02
CA THR A 77 -3.58 -4.95 4.78
C THR A 77 -2.37 -4.46 3.99
N ALA A 78 -1.41 -3.79 4.63
CA ALA A 78 -0.16 -3.37 3.99
C ALA A 78 0.59 -4.56 3.39
N PHE A 79 0.70 -5.66 4.13
CA PHE A 79 1.35 -6.88 3.65
C PHE A 79 0.66 -7.47 2.41
N LEU A 80 -0.68 -7.57 2.43
CA LEU A 80 -1.45 -8.06 1.29
C LEU A 80 -1.34 -7.15 0.06
N VAL A 81 -1.29 -5.83 0.27
CA VAL A 81 -1.04 -4.87 -0.83
C VAL A 81 0.36 -5.08 -1.41
N CYS A 82 1.39 -5.22 -0.58
CA CYS A 82 2.75 -5.50 -1.06
C CYS A 82 2.82 -6.81 -1.87
N MET A 83 2.08 -7.86 -1.48
CA MET A 83 1.99 -9.08 -2.28
C MET A 83 1.37 -8.83 -3.66
N GLY A 84 0.32 -8.01 -3.73
CA GLY A 84 -0.27 -7.59 -5.00
C GLY A 84 0.73 -6.84 -5.88
N GLU A 85 1.47 -5.89 -5.30
CA GLU A 85 2.51 -5.13 -6.00
C GLU A 85 3.65 -6.02 -6.53
N MET A 86 3.98 -7.12 -5.86
CA MET A 86 4.95 -8.09 -6.38
C MET A 86 4.45 -8.76 -7.66
N ILE A 87 3.15 -9.14 -7.71
CA ILE A 87 2.53 -9.68 -8.93
C ILE A 87 2.55 -8.64 -10.05
N PHE A 88 2.17 -7.41 -9.72
CA PHE A 88 2.12 -6.30 -10.66
C PHE A 88 3.47 -6.01 -11.33
N ARG A 89 4.55 -5.99 -10.55
CA ARG A 89 5.92 -5.66 -11.02
C ARG A 89 6.63 -6.80 -11.71
N ALA A 90 6.12 -8.02 -11.63
CA ALA A 90 6.73 -9.17 -12.30
C ALA A 90 6.57 -9.07 -13.82
N ALA A 91 7.52 -9.59 -14.58
CA ALA A 91 7.42 -9.61 -16.05
C ALA A 91 6.30 -10.53 -16.56
N THR A 92 5.93 -11.55 -15.79
CA THR A 92 4.83 -12.47 -16.10
C THR A 92 4.09 -12.87 -14.82
N LEU A 93 2.84 -13.30 -14.96
CA LEU A 93 2.06 -13.83 -13.84
C LEU A 93 2.75 -15.02 -13.15
N SER A 94 3.31 -15.94 -13.94
CA SER A 94 4.05 -17.10 -13.41
C SER A 94 5.24 -16.68 -12.55
N GLN A 95 5.99 -15.67 -13.01
CA GLN A 95 7.11 -15.13 -12.24
C GLN A 95 6.62 -14.47 -10.93
N GLY A 96 5.54 -13.69 -10.97
CA GLY A 96 4.95 -13.07 -9.78
C GLY A 96 4.53 -14.11 -8.74
N LEU A 97 3.87 -15.19 -9.17
CA LEU A 97 3.49 -16.30 -8.30
C LEU A 97 4.71 -17.06 -7.74
N SER A 98 5.75 -17.25 -8.56
CA SER A 98 7.01 -17.84 -8.12
C SER A 98 7.71 -16.99 -7.05
N MET A 99 7.74 -15.65 -7.23
CA MET A 99 8.29 -14.73 -6.24
C MET A 99 7.54 -14.83 -4.89
N LEU A 100 6.21 -14.87 -4.92
CA LEU A 100 5.42 -15.11 -3.71
C LEU A 100 5.75 -16.46 -3.06
N GLY A 101 5.86 -17.53 -3.86
CA GLY A 101 6.27 -18.85 -3.37
C GLY A 101 7.64 -18.84 -2.69
N THR A 102 8.61 -18.15 -3.29
CA THR A 102 9.97 -18.01 -2.73
C THR A 102 9.95 -17.21 -1.43
N MET A 103 9.13 -16.16 -1.35
CA MET A 103 9.00 -15.34 -0.14
C MET A 103 8.55 -16.17 1.08
N PHE A 104 7.67 -17.16 0.88
CA PHE A 104 7.20 -18.02 1.95
C PHE A 104 8.08 -19.27 2.16
N GLY A 105 8.67 -19.80 1.09
CA GLY A 105 9.43 -21.06 1.13
C GLY A 105 10.91 -20.89 1.46
N SER A 106 11.50 -19.74 1.13
CA SER A 106 12.96 -19.51 1.22
C SER A 106 13.28 -18.19 1.91
N PHE A 107 12.46 -17.75 2.85
CA PHE A 107 12.70 -16.51 3.59
C PHE A 107 14.01 -16.60 4.40
N SER A 108 14.91 -15.64 4.15
CA SER A 108 16.18 -15.53 4.85
C SER A 108 16.41 -14.10 5.35
N LEU A 109 16.79 -13.99 6.63
CA LEU A 109 17.18 -12.70 7.23
C LEU A 109 18.63 -12.32 6.93
N VAL A 110 19.39 -13.19 6.26
CA VAL A 110 20.80 -12.95 5.95
C VAL A 110 20.97 -11.68 5.10
N SER A 111 20.12 -11.50 4.08
CA SER A 111 20.16 -10.33 3.19
C SER A 111 19.95 -8.97 3.89
N PHE A 112 19.39 -8.97 5.10
CA PHE A 112 19.28 -7.76 5.92
C PHE A 112 20.58 -7.46 6.70
N ARG A 113 21.47 -8.43 6.86
CA ARG A 113 22.69 -8.33 7.64
C ARG A 113 23.95 -8.17 6.79
N ASP A 114 23.98 -8.75 5.61
CA ASP A 114 25.12 -8.75 4.68
C ASP A 114 25.19 -7.51 3.78
N GLY A 115 24.21 -6.62 3.88
CA GLY A 115 24.15 -5.40 3.07
C GLY A 115 23.56 -5.58 1.68
N THR A 116 23.16 -6.78 1.28
CA THR A 116 22.50 -7.07 -0.02
C THR A 116 21.29 -6.17 -0.23
N LEU A 117 20.58 -5.79 0.85
CA LEU A 117 19.43 -4.90 0.78
C LEU A 117 19.75 -3.57 0.06
N PHE A 118 20.95 -3.02 0.24
CA PHE A 118 21.38 -1.75 -0.36
C PHE A 118 21.84 -1.88 -1.82
N SER A 119 21.84 -3.08 -2.38
CA SER A 119 22.16 -3.35 -3.79
C SER A 119 20.92 -3.68 -4.64
N LEU A 120 19.73 -3.71 -4.04
CA LEU A 120 18.47 -4.08 -4.70
C LEU A 120 17.73 -2.91 -5.38
N GLY A 121 18.43 -1.80 -5.66
CA GLY A 121 17.87 -0.64 -6.36
C GLY A 121 17.67 0.61 -5.49
N LEU A 122 17.82 0.48 -4.17
CA LEU A 122 17.87 1.60 -3.24
C LEU A 122 19.20 1.56 -2.48
N ASP A 123 19.92 2.65 -2.49
CA ASP A 123 21.17 2.77 -1.76
C ASP A 123 20.95 3.14 -0.26
N ARG A 124 22.03 3.28 0.48
CA ARG A 124 21.96 3.64 1.89
C ARG A 124 21.35 5.03 2.13
N HIS A 125 21.55 5.98 1.21
CA HIS A 125 20.98 7.33 1.32
C HIS A 125 19.48 7.29 1.09
N ASP A 126 19.01 6.51 0.11
CA ASP A 126 17.58 6.31 -0.15
C ASP A 126 16.88 5.72 1.09
N PHE A 127 17.50 4.71 1.73
CA PHE A 127 16.97 4.15 2.97
C PHE A 127 16.92 5.16 4.12
N MET A 128 17.91 6.07 4.25
CA MET A 128 17.87 7.14 5.25
C MET A 128 16.73 8.13 4.96
N ILE A 129 16.54 8.51 3.70
CA ILE A 129 15.41 9.37 3.28
C ILE A 129 14.08 8.71 3.65
N LEU A 130 13.91 7.43 3.33
CA LEU A 130 12.72 6.66 3.68
C LEU A 130 12.52 6.57 5.20
N ALA A 131 13.59 6.35 5.96
CA ALA A 131 13.53 6.27 7.43
C ALA A 131 13.08 7.59 8.08
N VAL A 132 13.26 8.72 7.43
CA VAL A 132 12.74 10.03 7.88
C VAL A 132 11.34 10.29 7.36
N THR A 133 11.12 10.04 6.06
CA THR A 133 9.86 10.37 5.38
C THR A 133 8.69 9.52 5.87
N LEU A 134 8.87 8.20 5.99
CA LEU A 134 7.78 7.30 6.39
C LEU A 134 7.23 7.59 7.80
N PRO A 135 8.08 7.78 8.84
CA PRO A 135 7.57 8.23 10.14
C PRO A 135 6.90 9.61 10.09
N GLY A 136 7.41 10.53 9.28
CA GLY A 136 6.80 11.85 9.08
C GLY A 136 5.38 11.73 8.53
N VAL A 137 5.19 10.97 7.46
CA VAL A 137 3.87 10.69 6.86
C VAL A 137 2.97 9.96 7.86
N LEU A 138 3.50 8.99 8.60
CA LEU A 138 2.74 8.26 9.61
C LEU A 138 2.24 9.20 10.72
N VAL A 139 3.07 10.09 11.23
CA VAL A 139 2.67 11.09 12.23
C VAL A 139 1.53 11.97 11.71
N VAL A 140 1.67 12.50 10.49
CA VAL A 140 0.61 13.30 9.84
C VAL A 140 -0.69 12.50 9.72
N SER A 141 -0.61 11.24 9.28
CA SER A 141 -1.77 10.36 9.14
C SER A 141 -2.46 10.10 10.49
N ILE A 142 -1.69 9.84 11.55
CA ILE A 142 -2.23 9.64 12.92
C ILE A 142 -2.90 10.92 13.44
N LEU A 143 -2.32 12.09 13.19
CA LEU A 143 -2.91 13.36 13.59
C LEU A 143 -4.23 13.61 12.86
N GLN A 144 -4.29 13.32 11.56
CA GLN A 144 -5.54 13.42 10.78
C GLN A 144 -6.61 12.46 11.28
N GLU A 145 -6.26 11.22 11.61
CA GLU A 145 -7.19 10.24 12.17
C GLU A 145 -7.76 10.68 13.53
N LYS A 146 -6.96 11.40 14.31
CA LYS A 146 -7.41 12.05 15.56
C LYS A 146 -8.29 13.30 15.34
N GLY A 147 -8.64 13.63 14.10
CA GLY A 147 -9.48 14.76 13.73
C GLY A 147 -8.73 16.10 13.61
N ILE A 148 -7.39 16.09 13.65
CA ILE A 148 -6.60 17.31 13.49
C ILE A 148 -6.52 17.66 11.99
N ALA A 149 -7.14 18.76 11.61
CA ALA A 149 -7.06 19.29 10.25
C ALA A 149 -5.72 20.01 10.03
N ILE A 150 -4.68 19.27 9.63
CA ILE A 150 -3.30 19.77 9.47
C ILE A 150 -3.23 21.09 8.68
N ARG A 151 -4.02 21.21 7.58
CA ARG A 151 -4.05 22.44 6.78
C ARG A 151 -4.59 23.64 7.56
N LYS A 152 -5.59 23.44 8.43
CA LYS A 152 -6.14 24.51 9.28
C LYS A 152 -5.15 24.88 10.38
N ALA A 153 -4.58 23.88 11.05
CA ALA A 153 -3.56 24.10 12.06
C ALA A 153 -2.34 24.88 11.50
N LEU A 154 -1.91 24.54 10.28
CA LEU A 154 -0.82 25.27 9.61
C LEU A 154 -1.23 26.73 9.26
N ALA A 155 -2.49 26.97 8.93
CA ALA A 155 -2.98 28.31 8.61
C ALA A 155 -3.02 29.26 9.83
N GLU A 156 -3.07 28.70 11.04
CA GLU A 156 -3.06 29.45 12.30
C GLU A 156 -1.65 29.94 12.70
N PHE A 157 -0.60 29.37 12.09
CA PHE A 157 0.76 29.84 12.35
C PHE A 157 1.03 31.22 11.75
N PRO A 158 1.92 32.03 12.38
CA PRO A 158 2.39 33.28 11.80
C PRO A 158 2.89 33.09 10.36
N ALA A 159 2.61 34.05 9.49
CA ALA A 159 2.94 33.93 8.07
C ALA A 159 4.39 33.48 7.78
N PRO A 160 5.43 34.04 8.46
CA PRO A 160 6.81 33.60 8.20
C PRO A 160 7.04 32.11 8.49
N LEU A 161 6.51 31.61 9.62
CA LEU A 161 6.67 30.21 10.01
C LEU A 161 5.92 29.27 9.06
N ARG A 162 4.69 29.65 8.69
CA ARG A 162 3.88 28.90 7.72
C ARG A 162 4.61 28.77 6.38
N TRP A 163 5.14 29.85 5.86
CA TRP A 163 5.89 29.84 4.61
C TRP A 163 7.21 29.06 4.72
N ALA A 164 7.91 29.18 5.83
CA ALA A 164 9.13 28.38 6.08
C ALA A 164 8.84 26.88 6.04
N ILE A 165 7.76 26.41 6.67
CA ILE A 165 7.33 25.01 6.64
C ILE A 165 6.98 24.56 5.22
N LEU A 166 6.19 25.38 4.48
CA LEU A 166 5.78 25.03 3.11
C LEU A 166 6.97 24.99 2.15
N TYR A 167 7.84 26.01 2.18
CA TYR A 167 9.05 26.03 1.36
C TYR A 167 10.03 24.90 1.76
N GLY A 168 10.16 24.65 3.06
CA GLY A 168 10.97 23.51 3.53
C GLY A 168 10.47 22.17 3.01
N ALA A 169 9.15 21.95 2.98
CA ALA A 169 8.56 20.74 2.42
C ALA A 169 8.77 20.65 0.90
N ILE A 170 8.61 21.76 0.17
CA ILE A 170 8.87 21.81 -1.27
C ILE A 170 10.36 21.54 -1.56
N LEU A 171 11.26 22.19 -0.84
CA LEU A 171 12.72 21.98 -0.99
C LEU A 171 13.10 20.54 -0.66
N TYR A 172 12.50 19.95 0.39
CA TYR A 172 12.72 18.53 0.72
C TYR A 172 12.35 17.64 -0.47
N LEU A 173 11.18 17.82 -1.07
CA LEU A 173 10.74 17.08 -2.26
C LEU A 173 11.66 17.31 -3.46
N VAL A 174 12.12 18.57 -3.67
CA VAL A 174 13.01 18.93 -4.77
C VAL A 174 14.41 18.34 -4.59
N ILE A 175 14.93 18.26 -3.37
CA ILE A 175 16.28 17.76 -3.11
C ILE A 175 16.33 16.23 -3.02
N PHE A 176 15.34 15.63 -2.35
CA PHE A 176 15.32 14.20 -2.03
C PHE A 176 14.32 13.39 -2.87
N GLY A 177 13.65 14.01 -3.84
CA GLY A 177 12.76 13.30 -4.76
C GLY A 177 13.53 12.38 -5.71
N ALA A 178 12.86 11.34 -6.19
CA ALA A 178 13.45 10.34 -7.10
C ALA A 178 13.56 10.89 -8.54
N TYR A 179 14.51 11.80 -8.77
CA TYR A 179 14.84 12.36 -10.08
C TYR A 179 16.29 12.89 -10.07
N GLY A 180 16.83 13.23 -11.22
CA GLY A 180 18.18 13.79 -11.38
C GLY A 180 19.18 12.79 -11.93
N ASN A 181 20.47 13.11 -11.80
CA ASN A 181 21.55 12.26 -12.32
C ASN A 181 21.55 10.90 -11.60
N GLY A 182 21.50 9.82 -12.36
CA GLY A 182 21.41 8.46 -11.83
C GLY A 182 19.98 7.91 -11.68
N TYR A 183 18.95 8.75 -11.78
CA TYR A 183 17.58 8.28 -11.88
C TYR A 183 17.33 7.70 -13.27
N LEU A 184 17.12 6.40 -13.34
CA LEU A 184 16.62 5.77 -14.55
C LEU A 184 15.10 5.99 -14.59
N PRO A 185 14.58 6.79 -15.55
CA PRO A 185 13.14 6.91 -15.70
C PRO A 185 12.61 5.50 -16.01
N ILE A 186 11.80 4.98 -15.10
CA ILE A 186 10.99 3.80 -15.42
C ILE A 186 10.03 4.31 -16.48
N ASP A 187 10.09 3.74 -17.68
CA ASP A 187 9.14 4.05 -18.74
C ASP A 187 7.75 4.01 -18.14
N PRO A 188 6.95 5.08 -18.29
CA PRO A 188 5.59 5.05 -17.84
C PRO A 188 4.93 3.82 -18.44
N ILE A 189 4.23 3.04 -17.64
CA ILE A 189 3.51 1.82 -18.08
C ILE A 189 2.68 2.08 -19.34
N TYR A 190 2.36 3.35 -19.61
CA TYR A 190 1.61 3.84 -20.76
C TYR A 190 2.45 4.15 -22.01
N ALA A 191 3.77 4.11 -21.94
CA ALA A 191 4.64 4.38 -23.10
C ALA A 191 4.81 3.18 -24.03
N GLY A 192 4.24 2.03 -23.69
CA GLY A 192 4.30 0.79 -24.46
C GLY A 192 3.06 0.49 -25.32
N PHE A 193 2.15 1.46 -25.49
CA PHE A 193 0.98 1.34 -26.38
C PHE A 193 1.19 2.12 -27.66
#